data_2f0ec0eecd09c9de9acd7062c200fc48
#
_entry.id   2f0ec0eecd09c9de9acd7062c200fc48
#
_cell.length_a   1.000
_cell.length_b   1.000
_cell.length_c   1.000
_cell.angle_alpha   90.00
_cell.angle_beta   90.00
_cell.angle_gamma   90.00
#
_symmetry.space_group_name_H-M   'P 1'
#
loop_
_entity.id
_entity.type
_entity.pdbx_description
1 polymer ?
#
loop_
_entity_poly.entity_id
_entity_poly.type
_entity_poly.pdbx_seq_one_letter_code
_entity_poly.pdbx_strand_id
1 'polypeptide(L)'
;IGGGGLMAGMATAAKAINPNIDIVGVQSTRFPGMVNAILGTNHPQGSSSIAEGIAVGTPGKLPQEIIKALVNDLVLVDEGDIEQAIVMLLEVEKTLVEGAGAAGLAALLKYRERFKGKKVGLVLCGGNIDPLLLAAIIERGMVRAGRLTRIRVSARDVPGTLARITAIVSDA
;
A
#
# COMPACT_ATOMS: atom_id res chain seq x y z
N ILE A 1 -2.40 -7.38 6.41
CA ILE A 1 -3.17 -8.54 6.91
C ILE A 1 -4.33 -8.79 5.96
N GLY A 2 -4.42 -10.02 5.40
CA GLY A 2 -5.61 -10.52 4.73
C GLY A 2 -6.39 -11.44 5.67
N GLY A 3 -6.39 -12.75 5.40
CA GLY A 3 -7.01 -13.77 6.27
C GLY A 3 -6.38 -13.92 7.66
N GLY A 4 -5.19 -13.36 7.87
CA GLY A 4 -4.51 -13.28 9.16
C GLY A 4 -3.46 -14.36 9.42
N GLY A 5 -3.35 -15.41 8.61
CA GLY A 5 -2.44 -16.54 8.85
C GLY A 5 -0.98 -16.13 8.97
N LEU A 6 -0.47 -15.35 8.02
CA LEU A 6 0.92 -14.87 8.04
C LEU A 6 1.20 -14.01 9.29
N MET A 7 0.33 -13.06 9.60
CA MET A 7 0.48 -12.18 10.76
C MET A 7 0.43 -12.97 12.07
N ALA A 8 -0.51 -13.90 12.21
CA ALA A 8 -0.62 -14.75 13.39
C ALA A 8 0.65 -15.59 13.61
N GLY A 9 1.18 -16.22 12.55
CA GLY A 9 2.42 -16.99 12.61
C GLY A 9 3.63 -16.15 12.97
N MET A 10 3.78 -15.00 12.32
CA MET A 10 4.87 -14.04 12.60
C MET A 10 4.81 -13.50 14.02
N ALA A 11 3.62 -13.10 14.50
CA ALA A 11 3.43 -12.59 15.84
C ALA A 11 3.78 -13.66 16.90
N THR A 12 3.36 -14.90 16.68
CA THR A 12 3.68 -16.04 17.56
C THR A 12 5.19 -16.24 17.65
N ALA A 13 5.88 -16.32 16.51
CA ALA A 13 7.33 -16.51 16.48
C ALA A 13 8.10 -15.32 17.08
N ALA A 14 7.72 -14.10 16.70
CA ALA A 14 8.41 -12.89 17.19
C ALA A 14 8.25 -12.68 18.69
N LYS A 15 7.06 -12.88 19.24
CA LYS A 15 6.80 -12.78 20.69
C LYS A 15 7.45 -13.91 21.49
N ALA A 16 7.63 -15.11 20.90
CA ALA A 16 8.38 -16.19 21.53
C ALA A 16 9.88 -15.86 21.66
N ILE A 17 10.45 -15.15 20.67
CA ILE A 17 11.87 -14.74 20.68
C ILE A 17 12.06 -13.50 21.56
N ASN A 18 11.19 -12.50 21.42
CA ASN A 18 11.24 -11.25 22.17
C ASN A 18 9.82 -10.80 22.56
N PRO A 19 9.37 -11.08 23.79
CA PRO A 19 8.04 -10.68 24.25
C PRO A 19 7.79 -9.16 24.21
N ASN A 20 8.84 -8.36 24.24
CA ASN A 20 8.76 -6.89 24.25
C ASN A 20 8.72 -6.25 22.86
N ILE A 21 8.79 -7.05 21.78
CA ILE A 21 8.68 -6.51 20.43
C ILE A 21 7.28 -5.94 20.19
N ASP A 22 7.18 -4.71 19.72
CA ASP A 22 5.92 -4.14 19.27
C ASP A 22 5.59 -4.65 17.87
N ILE A 23 4.38 -5.17 17.69
CA ILE A 23 3.89 -5.67 16.41
C ILE A 23 2.70 -4.81 15.98
N VAL A 24 2.79 -4.25 14.77
CA VAL A 24 1.73 -3.45 14.16
C VAL A 24 1.22 -4.18 12.92
N GLY A 25 -0.07 -4.51 12.93
CA GLY A 25 -0.73 -5.12 11.80
C GLY A 25 -1.26 -4.05 10.84
N VAL A 26 -1.14 -4.29 9.53
CA VAL A 26 -1.58 -3.35 8.50
C VAL A 26 -2.63 -4.00 7.62
N GLN A 27 -3.75 -3.31 7.39
CA GLN A 27 -4.77 -3.68 6.40
C GLN A 27 -5.03 -2.55 5.40
N SER A 28 -5.54 -2.92 4.22
CA SER A 28 -6.10 -1.93 3.29
C SER A 28 -7.44 -1.41 3.82
N THR A 29 -7.69 -0.11 3.67
CA THR A 29 -9.02 0.50 3.90
C THR A 29 -10.12 -0.14 3.05
N ARG A 30 -9.75 -0.79 1.93
CA ARG A 30 -10.68 -1.50 1.05
C ARG A 30 -11.13 -2.84 1.61
N PHE A 31 -10.33 -3.49 2.46
CA PHE A 31 -10.63 -4.79 3.07
C PHE A 31 -10.26 -4.80 4.56
N PRO A 32 -10.99 -4.04 5.40
CA PRO A 32 -10.67 -3.85 6.82
C PRO A 32 -11.23 -4.95 7.74
N GLY A 33 -11.47 -6.16 7.22
CA GLY A 33 -12.19 -7.21 7.92
C GLY A 33 -11.57 -7.61 9.27
N MET A 34 -10.22 -7.65 9.38
CA MET A 34 -9.56 -7.97 10.66
C MET A 34 -9.67 -6.80 11.65
N VAL A 35 -9.53 -5.57 11.19
CA VAL A 35 -9.72 -4.37 12.01
C VAL A 35 -11.14 -4.32 12.55
N ASN A 36 -12.14 -4.54 11.68
CA ASN A 36 -13.54 -4.60 12.11
C ASN A 36 -13.79 -5.69 13.15
N ALA A 37 -13.25 -6.90 12.92
CA ALA A 37 -13.46 -8.03 13.80
C ALA A 37 -12.81 -7.86 15.19
N ILE A 38 -11.63 -7.26 15.27
CA ILE A 38 -10.88 -7.12 16.52
C ILE A 38 -11.27 -5.86 17.29
N LEU A 39 -11.43 -4.73 16.58
CA LEU A 39 -11.71 -3.43 17.20
C LEU A 39 -13.21 -3.12 17.32
N GLY A 40 -14.08 -3.98 16.77
CA GLY A 40 -15.53 -3.77 16.80
C GLY A 40 -15.99 -2.59 15.93
N THR A 41 -15.21 -2.22 14.92
CA THR A 41 -15.55 -1.16 13.97
C THR A 41 -16.40 -1.70 12.82
N ASN A 42 -16.98 -0.82 12.02
CA ASN A 42 -17.79 -1.19 10.87
C ASN A 42 -17.36 -0.39 9.62
N HIS A 43 -16.07 -0.43 9.30
CA HIS A 43 -15.58 0.17 8.06
C HIS A 43 -16.15 -0.58 6.85
N PRO A 44 -16.56 0.13 5.79
CA PRO A 44 -17.12 -0.49 4.61
C PRO A 44 -16.07 -1.35 3.88
N GLN A 45 -16.52 -2.42 3.26
CA GLN A 45 -15.67 -3.28 2.42
C GLN A 45 -15.79 -2.84 0.96
N GLY A 46 -14.64 -2.75 0.28
CA GLY A 46 -14.56 -2.50 -1.15
C GLY A 46 -14.76 -3.75 -2.00
N SER A 47 -14.82 -3.55 -3.30
CA SER A 47 -14.95 -4.64 -4.28
C SER A 47 -13.60 -5.13 -4.85
N SER A 48 -12.55 -4.31 -4.77
CA SER A 48 -11.21 -4.60 -5.29
C SER A 48 -10.15 -3.80 -4.55
N SER A 49 -8.90 -4.25 -4.64
CA SER A 49 -7.71 -3.56 -4.10
C SER A 49 -6.49 -3.92 -4.95
N ILE A 50 -5.54 -3.01 -5.08
CA ILE A 50 -4.22 -3.30 -5.66
C ILE A 50 -3.40 -4.25 -4.78
N ALA A 51 -3.77 -4.39 -3.51
CA ALA A 51 -3.20 -5.33 -2.56
C ALA A 51 -4.01 -6.64 -2.55
N GLU A 52 -4.10 -7.33 -3.70
CA GLU A 52 -4.91 -8.54 -3.87
C GLU A 52 -4.61 -9.61 -2.83
N GLY A 53 -3.34 -9.82 -2.48
CA GLY A 53 -2.91 -10.80 -1.48
C GLY A 53 -3.48 -10.57 -0.08
N ILE A 54 -4.00 -9.37 0.21
CA ILE A 54 -4.68 -9.04 1.47
C ILE A 54 -6.15 -8.60 1.29
N ALA A 55 -6.71 -8.74 0.09
CA ALA A 55 -8.10 -8.41 -0.21
C ALA A 55 -9.07 -9.49 0.30
N VAL A 56 -9.10 -9.71 1.59
CA VAL A 56 -9.91 -10.75 2.25
C VAL A 56 -11.01 -10.10 3.09
N GLY A 57 -12.26 -10.38 2.72
CA GLY A 57 -13.42 -9.81 3.41
C GLY A 57 -13.69 -10.41 4.78
N THR A 58 -13.49 -11.72 4.93
CA THR A 58 -13.74 -12.44 6.17
C THR A 58 -12.46 -13.10 6.67
N PRO A 59 -11.80 -12.55 7.69
CA PRO A 59 -10.58 -13.14 8.25
C PRO A 59 -10.87 -14.45 9.01
N GLY A 60 -9.85 -15.32 9.10
CA GLY A 60 -9.98 -16.60 9.80
C GLY A 60 -10.18 -16.44 11.31
N LYS A 61 -11.00 -17.27 11.92
CA LYS A 61 -11.33 -17.19 13.38
C LYS A 61 -10.09 -17.39 14.24
N LEU A 62 -9.31 -18.44 14.03
CA LEU A 62 -8.08 -18.70 14.77
C LEU A 62 -7.05 -17.57 14.62
N PRO A 63 -6.73 -17.05 13.41
CA PRO A 63 -5.91 -15.87 13.26
C PRO A 63 -6.41 -14.64 14.02
N GLN A 64 -7.73 -14.41 14.09
CA GLN A 64 -8.29 -13.29 14.86
C GLN A 64 -7.93 -13.39 16.35
N GLU A 65 -8.08 -14.56 16.95
CA GLU A 65 -7.75 -14.81 18.36
C GLU A 65 -6.26 -14.57 18.64
N ILE A 66 -5.39 -15.10 17.79
CA ILE A 66 -3.93 -14.95 17.93
C ILE A 66 -3.53 -13.48 17.75
N ILE A 67 -4.03 -12.80 16.72
CA ILE A 67 -3.72 -11.40 16.45
C ILE A 67 -4.21 -10.53 17.60
N LYS A 68 -5.42 -10.76 18.11
CA LYS A 68 -5.95 -10.02 19.26
C LYS A 68 -5.08 -10.16 20.52
N ALA A 69 -4.46 -11.32 20.70
CA ALA A 69 -3.63 -11.61 21.87
C ALA A 69 -2.19 -11.06 21.74
N LEU A 70 -1.61 -11.07 20.53
CA LEU A 70 -0.18 -10.86 20.33
C LEU A 70 0.21 -9.59 19.56
N VAL A 71 -0.70 -9.01 18.77
CA VAL A 71 -0.45 -7.81 17.97
C VAL A 71 -0.83 -6.58 18.77
N ASN A 72 0.08 -5.62 18.87
CA ASN A 72 -0.07 -4.46 19.72
C ASN A 72 -1.05 -3.42 19.14
N ASP A 73 -1.14 -3.33 17.81
CA ASP A 73 -2.04 -2.39 17.13
C ASP A 73 -2.34 -2.79 15.68
N LEU A 74 -3.45 -2.26 15.17
CA LEU A 74 -3.90 -2.44 13.79
C LEU A 74 -4.13 -1.10 13.14
N VAL A 75 -3.53 -0.89 11.96
CA VAL A 75 -3.65 0.36 11.20
C VAL A 75 -4.14 0.12 9.78
N LEU A 76 -4.75 1.15 9.19
CA LEU A 76 -5.30 1.12 7.84
C LEU A 76 -4.51 2.03 6.90
N VAL A 77 -4.20 1.50 5.71
CA VAL A 77 -3.59 2.26 4.61
C VAL A 77 -4.54 2.26 3.41
N ASP A 78 -4.53 3.32 2.64
CA ASP A 78 -5.32 3.40 1.42
C ASP A 78 -4.51 2.97 0.17
N GLU A 79 -5.20 2.88 -0.96
CA GLU A 79 -4.57 2.45 -2.22
C GLU A 79 -3.43 3.39 -2.64
N GLY A 80 -3.58 4.70 -2.40
CA GLY A 80 -2.54 5.69 -2.72
C GLY A 80 -1.29 5.53 -1.87
N ASP A 81 -1.44 5.21 -0.57
CA ASP A 81 -0.33 4.91 0.33
C ASP A 81 0.44 3.68 -0.16
N ILE A 82 -0.28 2.64 -0.60
CA ILE A 82 0.30 1.39 -1.10
C ILE A 82 1.02 1.63 -2.43
N GLU A 83 0.42 2.36 -3.38
CA GLU A 83 1.07 2.72 -4.64
C GLU A 83 2.38 3.48 -4.41
N GLN A 84 2.38 4.44 -3.49
CA GLN A 84 3.59 5.20 -3.15
C GLN A 84 4.68 4.27 -2.60
N ALA A 85 4.32 3.32 -1.76
CA ALA A 85 5.26 2.35 -1.20
C ALA A 85 5.84 1.42 -2.28
N ILE A 86 5.03 0.94 -3.24
CA ILE A 86 5.50 0.13 -4.37
C ILE A 86 6.54 0.91 -5.20
N VAL A 87 6.22 2.16 -5.57
CA VAL A 87 7.13 2.99 -6.36
C VAL A 87 8.43 3.27 -5.58
N MET A 88 8.35 3.55 -4.29
CA MET A 88 9.53 3.79 -3.46
C MET A 88 10.43 2.55 -3.35
N LEU A 89 9.86 1.35 -3.14
CA LEU A 89 10.62 0.10 -3.12
C LEU A 89 11.31 -0.17 -4.46
N LEU A 90 10.63 0.10 -5.56
CA LEU A 90 11.19 -0.05 -6.90
C LEU A 90 12.32 0.96 -7.15
N GLU A 91 12.13 2.23 -6.78
CA GLU A 91 13.09 3.30 -7.09
C GLU A 91 14.30 3.31 -6.16
N VAL A 92 14.10 3.04 -4.86
CA VAL A 92 15.16 3.13 -3.85
C VAL A 92 15.84 1.78 -3.64
N GLU A 93 15.05 0.75 -3.33
CA GLU A 93 15.56 -0.59 -2.99
C GLU A 93 15.78 -1.48 -4.22
N LYS A 94 15.35 -1.06 -5.42
CA LYS A 94 15.38 -1.86 -6.66
C LYS A 94 14.67 -3.20 -6.50
N THR A 95 13.66 -3.24 -5.63
CA THR A 95 12.92 -4.45 -5.29
C THR A 95 11.49 -4.35 -5.79
N LEU A 96 11.06 -5.35 -6.57
CA LEU A 96 9.69 -5.47 -7.02
C LEU A 96 8.86 -6.14 -5.93
N VAL A 97 7.84 -5.44 -5.46
CA VAL A 97 6.92 -5.91 -4.42
C VAL A 97 5.49 -5.65 -4.86
N GLU A 98 4.60 -6.61 -4.66
CA GLU A 98 3.16 -6.45 -4.89
C GLU A 98 2.51 -5.58 -3.79
N GLY A 99 1.26 -5.15 -4.01
CA GLY A 99 0.55 -4.28 -3.08
C GLY A 99 0.44 -4.83 -1.66
N ALA A 100 0.22 -6.13 -1.51
CA ALA A 100 0.15 -6.78 -0.19
C ALA A 100 1.50 -6.71 0.55
N GLY A 101 2.61 -6.92 -0.17
CA GLY A 101 3.96 -6.84 0.39
C GLY A 101 4.39 -5.42 0.72
N ALA A 102 3.89 -4.43 -0.02
CA ALA A 102 4.20 -3.01 0.19
C ALA A 102 3.42 -2.35 1.35
N ALA A 103 2.36 -2.99 1.84
CA ALA A 103 1.47 -2.42 2.87
C ALA A 103 2.23 -2.01 4.16
N GLY A 104 3.26 -2.76 4.55
CA GLY A 104 4.09 -2.43 5.71
C GLY A 104 4.81 -1.09 5.55
N LEU A 105 5.45 -0.85 4.39
CA LEU A 105 6.09 0.42 4.08
C LEU A 105 5.06 1.55 3.95
N ALA A 106 3.91 1.29 3.35
CA ALA A 106 2.81 2.25 3.26
C ALA A 106 2.41 2.77 4.66
N ALA A 107 2.26 1.88 5.64
CA ALA A 107 1.96 2.25 7.02
C ALA A 107 3.11 3.04 7.67
N LEU A 108 4.37 2.65 7.43
CA LEU A 108 5.53 3.38 7.95
C LEU A 108 5.56 4.82 7.43
N LEU A 109 5.30 5.03 6.15
CA LEU A 109 5.28 6.37 5.53
C LEU A 109 4.11 7.21 6.04
N LYS A 110 2.91 6.62 6.11
CA LYS A 110 1.68 7.32 6.56
C LYS A 110 1.74 7.72 8.01
N TYR A 111 2.23 6.84 8.87
CA TYR A 111 2.29 7.03 10.34
C TYR A 111 3.72 7.30 10.84
N ARG A 112 4.57 7.97 10.03
CA ARG A 112 6.00 8.16 10.28
C ARG A 112 6.34 8.70 11.68
N GLU A 113 5.52 9.60 12.23
CA GLU A 113 5.76 10.18 13.55
C GLU A 113 5.66 9.14 14.67
N ARG A 114 4.82 8.12 14.50
CA ARG A 114 4.70 6.98 15.42
C ARG A 114 5.99 6.15 15.49
N PHE A 115 6.71 6.05 14.38
CA PHE A 115 7.89 5.20 14.23
C PHE A 115 9.21 5.97 14.37
N LYS A 116 9.14 7.27 14.56
CA LYS A 116 10.33 8.13 14.69
C LYS A 116 11.21 7.69 15.85
N GLY A 117 12.51 7.51 15.57
CA GLY A 117 13.50 7.06 16.55
C GLY A 117 13.44 5.57 16.91
N LYS A 118 12.53 4.79 16.29
CA LYS A 118 12.42 3.36 16.52
C LYS A 118 13.18 2.56 15.45
N LYS A 119 13.63 1.35 15.80
CA LYS A 119 14.09 0.35 14.84
C LYS A 119 12.88 -0.42 14.33
N VAL A 120 12.57 -0.31 13.05
CA VAL A 120 11.40 -0.92 12.43
C VAL A 120 11.84 -2.00 11.45
N GLY A 121 11.32 -3.21 11.62
CA GLY A 121 11.44 -4.31 10.66
C GLY A 121 10.19 -4.37 9.79
N LEU A 122 10.36 -4.45 8.48
CA LEU A 122 9.28 -4.66 7.52
C LEU A 122 9.47 -6.01 6.84
N VAL A 123 8.38 -6.75 6.65
CA VAL A 123 8.38 -7.99 5.89
C VAL A 123 7.83 -7.70 4.50
N LEU A 124 8.70 -7.72 3.51
CA LEU A 124 8.34 -7.59 2.10
C LEU A 124 8.00 -8.99 1.57
N CYS A 125 6.72 -9.33 1.59
CA CYS A 125 6.22 -10.63 1.15
C CYS A 125 5.42 -10.50 -0.13
N GLY A 126 5.84 -11.25 -1.16
CA GLY A 126 5.16 -11.29 -2.44
C GLY A 126 5.63 -10.24 -3.47
N GLY A 127 5.75 -10.69 -4.70
CA GLY A 127 6.14 -9.88 -5.85
C GLY A 127 5.32 -10.21 -7.11
N ASN A 128 4.19 -10.92 -6.93
CA ASN A 128 3.31 -11.34 -8.03
C ASN A 128 2.34 -10.22 -8.41
N ILE A 129 2.89 -9.14 -8.97
CA ILE A 129 2.10 -8.01 -9.47
C ILE A 129 1.93 -8.11 -10.99
N ASP A 130 0.73 -7.83 -11.47
CA ASP A 130 0.46 -7.74 -12.90
C ASP A 130 1.28 -6.60 -13.53
N PRO A 131 2.01 -6.86 -14.64
CA PRO A 131 2.85 -5.86 -15.29
C PRO A 131 2.10 -4.61 -15.77
N LEU A 132 0.84 -4.73 -16.20
CA LEU A 132 0.03 -3.59 -16.64
C LEU A 132 -0.40 -2.77 -15.44
N LEU A 133 -0.75 -3.41 -14.33
CA LEU A 133 -1.04 -2.73 -13.08
C LEU A 133 0.20 -1.99 -12.56
N LEU A 134 1.38 -2.63 -12.59
CA LEU A 134 2.63 -2.00 -12.19
C LEU A 134 2.95 -0.77 -13.04
N ALA A 135 2.82 -0.86 -14.37
CA ALA A 135 3.03 0.28 -15.26
C ALA A 135 2.10 1.44 -14.92
N ALA A 136 0.82 1.16 -14.65
CA ALA A 136 -0.15 2.17 -14.25
C ALA A 136 0.18 2.81 -12.87
N ILE A 137 0.68 2.02 -11.91
CA ILE A 137 1.13 2.51 -10.60
C ILE A 137 2.34 3.43 -10.76
N ILE A 138 3.33 3.03 -11.56
CA ILE A 138 4.52 3.85 -11.83
C ILE A 138 4.10 5.18 -12.47
N GLU A 139 3.24 5.15 -13.49
CA GLU A 139 2.76 6.36 -14.16
C GLU A 139 2.07 7.32 -13.17
N ARG A 140 1.14 6.82 -12.35
CA ARG A 140 0.48 7.61 -11.30
C ARG A 140 1.46 8.17 -10.27
N GLY A 141 2.46 7.36 -9.88
CA GLY A 141 3.53 7.79 -8.98
C GLY A 141 4.35 8.94 -9.55
N MET A 142 4.72 8.86 -10.85
CA MET A 142 5.43 9.93 -11.55
C MET A 142 4.59 11.22 -11.65
N VAL A 143 3.29 11.11 -11.88
CA VAL A 143 2.38 12.27 -11.89
C VAL A 143 2.32 12.92 -10.51
N ARG A 144 2.14 12.12 -9.43
CA ARG A 144 2.12 12.65 -8.05
C ARG A 144 3.44 13.32 -7.65
N ALA A 145 4.57 12.82 -8.16
CA ALA A 145 5.88 13.40 -7.91
C ALA A 145 6.21 14.62 -8.81
N GLY A 146 5.29 15.06 -9.66
CA GLY A 146 5.51 16.16 -10.61
C GLY A 146 6.52 15.83 -11.73
N ARG A 147 6.84 14.54 -11.93
CA ARG A 147 7.83 14.06 -12.93
C ARG A 147 7.19 13.70 -14.27
N LEU A 148 5.88 13.62 -14.31
CA LEU A 148 5.10 13.33 -15.51
C LEU A 148 3.84 14.18 -15.53
N THR A 149 3.56 14.78 -16.67
CA THR A 149 2.31 15.47 -16.96
C THR A 149 1.74 14.92 -18.26
N ARG A 150 0.44 14.60 -18.27
CA ARG A 150 -0.26 14.22 -19.49
C ARG A 150 -1.30 15.31 -19.82
N ILE A 151 -1.12 15.96 -20.96
CA ILE A 151 -2.01 16.99 -21.45
C ILE A 151 -2.80 16.42 -22.65
N ARG A 152 -4.12 16.52 -22.60
CA ARG A 152 -5.00 16.22 -23.76
C ARG A 152 -5.57 17.52 -24.28
N VAL A 153 -5.27 17.85 -25.53
CA VAL A 153 -5.76 19.05 -26.20
C VAL A 153 -6.68 18.65 -27.35
N SER A 154 -7.91 19.17 -27.35
CA SER A 154 -8.82 19.06 -28.49
C SER A 154 -8.77 20.36 -29.26
N ALA A 155 -8.39 20.29 -30.51
CA ALA A 155 -8.23 21.47 -31.37
C ALA A 155 -8.69 21.16 -32.80
N ARG A 156 -9.04 22.21 -33.57
CA ARG A 156 -9.31 22.06 -34.99
C ARG A 156 -8.01 21.75 -35.73
N ASP A 157 -8.07 20.84 -36.69
CA ASP A 157 -6.93 20.49 -37.54
C ASP A 157 -6.77 21.60 -38.61
N VAL A 158 -5.99 22.63 -38.27
CA VAL A 158 -5.60 23.70 -39.15
C VAL A 158 -4.07 23.89 -39.10
N PRO A 159 -3.43 24.33 -40.21
CA PRO A 159 -2.00 24.57 -40.23
C PRO A 159 -1.53 25.47 -39.09
N GLY A 160 -0.44 25.07 -38.42
CA GLY A 160 0.17 25.81 -37.32
C GLY A 160 -0.42 25.56 -35.93
N THR A 161 -1.54 24.82 -35.78
CA THR A 161 -2.15 24.54 -34.48
C THR A 161 -1.18 23.81 -33.52
N LEU A 162 -0.51 22.76 -34.00
CA LEU A 162 0.43 22.00 -33.19
C LEU A 162 1.63 22.88 -32.75
N ALA A 163 2.18 23.69 -33.66
CA ALA A 163 3.28 24.59 -33.36
C ALA A 163 2.92 25.59 -32.25
N ARG A 164 1.69 26.13 -32.27
CA ARG A 164 1.21 27.04 -31.22
C ARG A 164 1.03 26.32 -29.87
N ILE A 165 0.48 25.10 -29.88
CA ILE A 165 0.31 24.32 -28.66
C ILE A 165 1.67 24.00 -28.03
N THR A 166 2.64 23.54 -28.83
CA THR A 166 3.97 23.20 -28.32
C THR A 166 4.73 24.42 -27.81
N ALA A 167 4.59 25.59 -28.46
CA ALA A 167 5.15 26.83 -27.94
C ALA A 167 4.59 27.20 -26.57
N ILE A 168 3.26 27.17 -26.40
CA ILE A 168 2.62 27.47 -25.10
C ILE A 168 3.11 26.49 -23.99
N VAL A 169 3.25 25.21 -24.31
CA VAL A 169 3.76 24.20 -23.35
C VAL A 169 5.23 24.41 -23.02
N SER A 170 6.03 24.90 -23.99
CA SER A 170 7.45 25.18 -23.78
C SER A 170 7.70 26.39 -22.89
N ASP A 171 6.75 27.35 -22.88
CA ASP A 171 6.88 28.60 -22.13
C ASP A 171 6.28 28.50 -20.70
N ALA A 172 5.69 27.35 -20.33
CA ALA A 172 5.05 27.10 -19.04
C ALA A 172 5.95 26.36 -18.05
#